data_334d98d18345df05eb9554d9c6c89fc6
#
_entry.id   334d98d18345df05eb9554d9c6c89fc6
#
_cell.length_a   1.000
_cell.length_b   1.000
_cell.length_c   1.000
_cell.angle_alpha   90.00
_cell.angle_beta   90.00
_cell.angle_gamma   90.00
#
_symmetry.space_group_name_H-M   'P 1'
#
loop_
_entity.id
_entity.type
_entity.pdbx_description
1 polymer ?
#
loop_
_entity_poly.entity_id
_entity_poly.type
_entity_poly.pdbx_seq_one_letter_code
_entity_poly.pdbx_strand_id
1 'polypeptide(L)'
;FEYAKRAIKYSVCEYVLKISIIDELPLAVEKAIGKLSRLKKEIEIQEHTKAEEPESLLDQIEQYLEENFRKKITLDDIADTLHVNRSYLSRYYKNKTGVNLFDEILMKRVEKAKEYLQNTEMKTYEISEAVGVEDAGYFSKMFKKITGVSPKEFRKREQHEEKN
;
A
#
# COMPACT_ATOMS: atom_id res chain seq x y z
N PHE A 1 7.29 -29.37 22.92
CA PHE A 1 6.00 -29.86 22.39
C PHE A 1 5.10 -28.70 21.89
N GLU A 2 5.01 -27.60 22.64
CA GLU A 2 4.20 -26.42 22.20
C GLU A 2 4.74 -25.76 20.94
N TYR A 3 6.04 -25.60 20.82
CA TYR A 3 6.66 -25.01 19.62
C TYR A 3 6.45 -25.87 18.37
N ALA A 4 6.49 -27.19 18.49
CA ALA A 4 6.20 -28.12 17.40
C ALA A 4 4.73 -28.02 16.94
N LYS A 5 3.77 -27.92 17.87
CA LYS A 5 2.35 -27.66 17.54
C LYS A 5 2.14 -26.33 16.81
N ARG A 6 2.84 -25.27 17.22
CA ARG A 6 2.77 -23.97 16.56
C ARG A 6 3.37 -24.02 15.16
N ALA A 7 4.49 -24.73 14.96
CA ALA A 7 5.10 -24.92 13.66
C ALA A 7 4.13 -25.58 12.66
N ILE A 8 3.40 -26.63 13.09
CA ILE A 8 2.38 -27.29 12.27
C ILE A 8 1.25 -26.30 11.90
N LYS A 9 0.76 -25.51 12.87
CA LYS A 9 -0.30 -24.53 12.65
C LYS A 9 0.06 -23.47 11.61
N TYR A 10 1.33 -23.10 11.53
CA TYR A 10 1.84 -22.08 10.60
C TYR A 10 2.46 -22.67 9.32
N SER A 11 2.23 -23.96 9.04
CA SER A 11 2.74 -24.64 7.85
C SER A 11 4.24 -24.47 7.63
N VAL A 12 5.02 -24.52 8.73
CA VAL A 12 6.48 -24.39 8.67
C VAL A 12 7.07 -25.51 7.83
N CYS A 13 7.97 -25.21 6.92
CA CYS A 13 8.55 -26.16 5.97
C CYS A 13 9.36 -27.27 6.65
N GLU A 14 10.09 -26.92 7.71
CA GLU A 14 10.93 -27.85 8.46
C GLU A 14 11.13 -27.34 9.88
N TYR A 15 11.36 -28.24 10.83
CA TYR A 15 11.60 -27.95 12.23
C TYR A 15 12.91 -28.59 12.68
N VAL A 16 13.89 -27.76 13.02
CA VAL A 16 15.23 -28.22 13.44
C VAL A 16 15.41 -28.01 14.93
N LEU A 17 15.87 -29.03 15.63
CA LEU A 17 16.17 -28.94 17.03
C LEU A 17 17.50 -28.21 17.28
N LYS A 18 17.57 -27.39 18.33
CA LYS A 18 18.78 -26.63 18.66
C LYS A 18 20.02 -27.49 18.88
N ILE A 19 19.84 -28.74 19.31
CA ILE A 19 20.91 -29.69 19.56
C ILE A 19 21.52 -30.22 18.27
N SER A 20 20.73 -30.37 17.19
CA SER A 20 21.16 -30.93 15.91
C SER A 20 21.25 -29.86 14.79
N ILE A 21 21.30 -28.59 15.15
CA ILE A 21 21.26 -27.47 14.22
C ILE A 21 22.40 -27.52 13.18
N ILE A 22 23.59 -27.98 13.57
CA ILE A 22 24.76 -28.01 12.69
C ILE A 22 24.57 -29.05 11.57
N ASP A 23 23.97 -30.19 11.88
CA ASP A 23 23.81 -31.30 10.96
C ASP A 23 22.49 -31.20 10.15
N GLU A 24 21.41 -30.73 10.79
CA GLU A 24 20.06 -30.70 10.22
C GLU A 24 19.73 -29.40 9.46
N LEU A 25 20.33 -28.27 9.84
CA LEU A 25 20.03 -26.98 9.22
C LEU A 25 20.34 -26.95 7.72
N PRO A 26 21.47 -27.45 7.21
CA PRO A 26 21.74 -27.47 5.77
C PRO A 26 20.68 -28.25 5.01
N LEU A 27 20.27 -29.41 5.51
CA LEU A 27 19.25 -30.25 4.89
C LEU A 27 17.85 -29.58 4.93
N ALA A 28 17.52 -28.91 6.03
CA ALA A 28 16.28 -28.15 6.17
C ALA A 28 16.22 -26.97 5.18
N VAL A 29 17.33 -26.28 4.99
CA VAL A 29 17.45 -25.19 4.00
C VAL A 29 17.33 -25.72 2.57
N GLU A 30 18.00 -26.83 2.21
CA GLU A 30 17.86 -27.45 0.89
C GLU A 30 16.41 -27.87 0.61
N LYS A 31 15.72 -28.48 1.57
CA LYS A 31 14.31 -28.84 1.42
C LYS A 31 13.42 -27.58 1.22
N ALA A 32 13.68 -26.51 1.96
CA ALA A 32 12.93 -25.27 1.82
C ALA A 32 13.15 -24.65 0.43
N ILE A 33 14.39 -24.60 -0.06
CA ILE A 33 14.74 -24.12 -1.40
C ILE A 33 14.08 -25.00 -2.49
N GLY A 34 14.14 -26.34 -2.33
CA GLY A 34 13.49 -27.26 -3.26
C GLY A 34 11.98 -27.10 -3.32
N LYS A 35 11.33 -26.83 -2.17
CA LYS A 35 9.89 -26.56 -2.12
C LYS A 35 9.53 -25.23 -2.79
N LEU A 36 10.32 -24.19 -2.54
CA LEU A 36 10.18 -22.89 -3.22
C LEU A 36 10.33 -23.00 -4.72
N SER A 37 11.35 -23.76 -5.20
CA SER A 37 11.58 -23.95 -6.64
C SER A 37 10.46 -24.74 -7.32
N ARG A 38 9.83 -25.70 -6.61
CA ARG A 38 8.65 -26.42 -7.11
C ARG A 38 7.43 -25.50 -7.20
N LEU A 39 7.16 -24.75 -6.14
CA LEU A 39 6.07 -23.76 -6.12
C LEU A 39 6.24 -22.72 -7.22
N LYS A 40 7.48 -22.25 -7.44
CA LYS A 40 7.79 -21.32 -8.52
C LYS A 40 7.51 -21.93 -9.91
N LYS A 41 7.90 -23.19 -10.12
CA LYS A 41 7.59 -23.92 -11.38
C LYS A 41 6.08 -24.17 -11.54
N GLU A 42 5.35 -24.49 -10.47
CA GLU A 42 3.90 -24.66 -10.52
C GLU A 42 3.18 -23.35 -10.85
N ILE A 43 3.67 -22.22 -10.35
CA ILE A 43 3.19 -20.89 -10.72
C ILE A 43 3.49 -20.57 -12.19
N GLU A 44 4.73 -20.82 -12.67
CA GLU A 44 5.13 -20.61 -14.08
C GLU A 44 4.32 -21.48 -15.07
N ILE A 45 3.89 -22.69 -14.67
CA ILE A 45 3.06 -23.57 -15.49
C ILE A 45 1.59 -23.10 -15.53
N GLN A 46 1.09 -22.48 -14.48
CA GLN A 46 -0.25 -21.87 -14.45
C GLN A 46 -0.33 -20.56 -15.26
N GLU A 47 0.79 -19.85 -15.43
CA GLU A 47 0.87 -18.63 -16.24
C GLU A 47 0.69 -18.86 -17.75
N HIS A 48 0.76 -20.11 -18.24
CA HIS A 48 0.54 -20.46 -19.66
C HIS A 48 -0.91 -20.84 -20.03
N THR A 49 -1.81 -20.91 -19.08
CA THR A 49 -3.26 -21.01 -19.37
C THR A 49 -3.88 -19.63 -19.14
N LYS A 50 -4.26 -18.97 -20.24
CA LYS A 50 -5.03 -17.72 -20.29
C LYS A 50 -6.17 -17.70 -19.26
N ALA A 51 -5.88 -17.25 -18.04
CA ALA A 51 -6.82 -16.73 -17.09
C ALA A 51 -6.19 -15.43 -16.58
N GLU A 52 -6.98 -14.40 -16.39
CA GLU A 52 -6.59 -13.09 -15.89
C GLU A 52 -5.45 -13.20 -14.87
N GLU A 53 -4.33 -12.53 -15.15
CA GLU A 53 -3.19 -12.54 -14.20
C GLU A 53 -3.71 -12.18 -12.81
N PRO A 54 -3.40 -12.95 -11.77
CA PRO A 54 -3.83 -12.58 -10.42
C PRO A 54 -3.26 -11.19 -10.13
N GLU A 55 -4.16 -10.25 -9.89
CA GLU A 55 -3.86 -8.87 -9.57
C GLU A 55 -2.70 -8.81 -8.57
N SER A 56 -1.61 -8.14 -8.91
CA SER A 56 -0.45 -8.09 -8.02
C SER A 56 -0.88 -7.42 -6.70
N LEU A 57 -0.22 -7.75 -5.59
CA LEU A 57 -0.51 -7.07 -4.32
C LEU A 57 -0.37 -5.53 -4.46
N LEU A 58 0.49 -5.07 -5.36
CA LEU A 58 0.63 -3.65 -5.66
C LEU A 58 -0.64 -3.10 -6.30
N ASP A 59 -1.19 -3.78 -7.30
CA ASP A 59 -2.41 -3.38 -8.00
C ASP A 59 -3.60 -3.37 -7.03
N GLN A 60 -3.71 -4.36 -6.17
CA GLN A 60 -4.74 -4.40 -5.12
C GLN A 60 -4.64 -3.24 -4.12
N ILE A 61 -3.40 -2.86 -3.73
CA ILE A 61 -3.18 -1.69 -2.87
C ILE A 61 -3.60 -0.42 -3.61
N GLU A 62 -3.18 -0.23 -4.86
CA GLU A 62 -3.49 0.95 -5.65
C GLU A 62 -4.99 1.08 -5.91
N GLN A 63 -5.67 -0.01 -6.23
CA GLN A 63 -7.12 -0.05 -6.36
C GLN A 63 -7.82 0.32 -5.05
N TYR A 64 -7.40 -0.29 -3.92
CA TYR A 64 -7.96 0.05 -2.62
C TYR A 64 -7.81 1.54 -2.29
N LEU A 65 -6.64 2.12 -2.58
CA LEU A 65 -6.39 3.55 -2.38
C LEU A 65 -7.31 4.41 -3.25
N GLU A 66 -7.47 4.07 -4.53
CA GLU A 66 -8.32 4.82 -5.46
C GLU A 66 -9.78 4.86 -5.01
N GLU A 67 -10.29 3.74 -4.52
CA GLU A 67 -11.67 3.61 -4.05
C GLU A 67 -11.91 4.28 -2.69
N ASN A 68 -10.88 4.34 -1.82
CA ASN A 68 -11.06 4.68 -0.42
C ASN A 68 -10.30 5.93 0.07
N PHE A 69 -9.43 6.58 -0.73
CA PHE A 69 -8.60 7.71 -0.26
C PHE A 69 -9.40 8.86 0.36
N ARG A 70 -10.69 9.00 0.01
CA ARG A 70 -11.62 10.01 0.56
C ARG A 70 -12.13 9.68 1.95
N LYS A 71 -11.97 8.43 2.39
CA LYS A 71 -12.39 7.98 3.72
C LYS A 71 -11.22 8.10 4.70
N LYS A 72 -11.53 8.05 5.98
CA LYS A 72 -10.49 7.88 7.00
C LYS A 72 -9.98 6.45 6.93
N ILE A 73 -8.84 6.25 6.28
CA ILE A 73 -8.20 4.95 6.16
C ILE A 73 -6.89 4.91 6.94
N THR A 74 -6.62 3.77 7.55
CA THR A 74 -5.37 3.47 8.25
C THR A 74 -4.63 2.34 7.55
N LEU A 75 -3.36 2.15 7.89
CA LEU A 75 -2.60 1.00 7.39
C LEU A 75 -3.18 -0.33 7.87
N ASP A 76 -3.85 -0.34 9.02
CA ASP A 76 -4.50 -1.53 9.55
C ASP A 76 -5.72 -1.89 8.70
N ASP A 77 -6.54 -0.91 8.30
CA ASP A 77 -7.70 -1.15 7.43
C ASP A 77 -7.30 -1.76 6.08
N ILE A 78 -6.21 -1.25 5.48
CA ILE A 78 -5.68 -1.79 4.22
C ILE A 78 -5.14 -3.21 4.43
N ALA A 79 -4.36 -3.43 5.48
CA ALA A 79 -3.76 -4.71 5.80
C ALA A 79 -4.81 -5.79 6.06
N ASP A 80 -5.86 -5.45 6.81
CA ASP A 80 -6.97 -6.35 7.12
C ASP A 80 -7.78 -6.69 5.85
N THR A 81 -8.07 -5.70 5.01
CA THR A 81 -8.81 -5.90 3.75
C THR A 81 -8.04 -6.79 2.77
N LEU A 82 -6.74 -6.58 2.65
CA LEU A 82 -5.88 -7.36 1.75
C LEU A 82 -5.32 -8.64 2.40
N HIS A 83 -5.74 -8.96 3.64
CA HIS A 83 -5.31 -10.13 4.39
C HIS A 83 -3.79 -10.27 4.54
N VAL A 84 -3.09 -9.14 4.69
CA VAL A 84 -1.64 -9.09 4.86
C VAL A 84 -1.26 -8.48 6.21
N ASN A 85 -0.02 -8.74 6.64
CA ASN A 85 0.49 -8.09 7.85
C ASN A 85 0.83 -6.61 7.57
N ARG A 86 0.43 -5.69 8.46
CA ARG A 86 0.69 -4.25 8.37
C ARG A 86 2.16 -3.90 8.12
N SER A 87 3.08 -4.56 8.85
CA SER A 87 4.52 -4.29 8.69
C SER A 87 5.05 -4.80 7.36
N TYR A 88 4.49 -5.89 6.85
CA TYR A 88 4.80 -6.40 5.51
C TYR A 88 4.26 -5.45 4.44
N LEU A 89 3.00 -5.06 4.51
CA LEU A 89 2.35 -4.11 3.60
C LEU A 89 3.18 -2.83 3.44
N SER A 90 3.53 -2.18 4.55
CA SER A 90 4.29 -0.92 4.54
C SER A 90 5.67 -1.07 3.89
N ARG A 91 6.40 -2.15 4.21
CA ARG A 91 7.73 -2.43 3.61
C ARG A 91 7.62 -2.81 2.14
N TYR A 92 6.66 -3.65 1.80
CA TYR A 92 6.42 -4.09 0.43
C TYR A 92 6.16 -2.90 -0.49
N TYR A 93 5.19 -2.04 -0.13
CA TYR A 93 4.82 -0.87 -0.92
C TYR A 93 6.02 0.08 -1.09
N LYS A 94 6.72 0.42 0.00
CA LYS A 94 7.91 1.28 -0.05
C LYS A 94 9.03 0.67 -0.91
N ASN A 95 9.25 -0.64 -0.85
CA ASN A 95 10.27 -1.30 -1.66
C ASN A 95 9.92 -1.31 -3.17
N LYS A 96 8.63 -1.40 -3.50
CA LYS A 96 8.16 -1.43 -4.89
C LYS A 96 8.07 -0.04 -5.51
N THR A 97 7.58 0.95 -4.77
CA THR A 97 7.30 2.30 -5.28
C THR A 97 8.33 3.35 -4.88
N GLY A 98 9.16 3.06 -3.87
CA GLY A 98 10.07 4.03 -3.25
C GLY A 98 9.39 4.99 -2.28
N VAL A 99 8.06 5.06 -2.24
CA VAL A 99 7.25 6.00 -1.46
C VAL A 99 6.61 5.30 -0.28
N ASN A 100 6.41 6.02 0.82
CA ASN A 100 5.66 5.52 1.96
C ASN A 100 4.15 5.50 1.60
N LEU A 101 3.45 4.41 1.96
CA LEU A 101 2.04 4.25 1.66
C LEU A 101 1.15 5.39 2.23
N PHE A 102 1.51 5.91 3.41
CA PHE A 102 0.80 7.05 3.99
C PHE A 102 1.02 8.34 3.17
N ASP A 103 2.25 8.58 2.70
CA ASP A 103 2.56 9.73 1.86
C ASP A 103 1.83 9.64 0.51
N GLU A 104 1.66 8.44 -0.04
CA GLU A 104 0.87 8.20 -1.24
C GLU A 104 -0.60 8.60 -1.05
N ILE A 105 -1.21 8.21 0.06
CA ILE A 105 -2.58 8.63 0.40
C ILE A 105 -2.69 10.16 0.43
N LEU A 106 -1.71 10.84 1.04
CA LEU A 106 -1.70 12.30 1.10
C LEU A 106 -1.53 12.92 -0.30
N MET A 107 -0.67 12.36 -1.15
CA MET A 107 -0.49 12.82 -2.53
C MET A 107 -1.78 12.67 -3.34
N LYS A 108 -2.45 11.53 -3.31
CA LYS A 108 -3.75 11.31 -3.98
C LYS A 108 -4.81 12.32 -3.52
N ARG A 109 -4.88 12.60 -2.22
CA ARG A 109 -5.80 13.62 -1.67
C ARG A 109 -5.48 15.01 -2.20
N VAL A 110 -4.21 15.37 -2.29
CA VAL A 110 -3.79 16.67 -2.82
C VAL A 110 -4.07 16.79 -4.31
N GLU A 111 -3.81 15.74 -5.10
CA GLU A 111 -4.13 15.76 -6.54
C GLU A 111 -5.63 15.95 -6.75
N LYS A 112 -6.47 15.23 -6.01
CA LYS A 112 -7.92 15.41 -6.09
C LYS A 112 -8.38 16.80 -5.62
N ALA A 113 -7.71 17.34 -4.61
CA ALA A 113 -7.97 18.71 -4.16
C ALA A 113 -7.63 19.76 -5.22
N LYS A 114 -6.55 19.57 -6.00
CA LYS A 114 -6.23 20.45 -7.14
C LYS A 114 -7.34 20.45 -8.17
N GLU A 115 -7.86 19.27 -8.54
CA GLU A 115 -8.98 19.16 -9.46
C GLU A 115 -10.22 19.96 -8.99
N TYR A 116 -10.57 19.84 -7.70
CA TYR A 116 -11.68 20.63 -7.14
C TYR A 116 -11.39 22.14 -7.11
N LEU A 117 -10.15 22.54 -6.82
CA LEU A 117 -9.75 23.94 -6.80
C LEU A 117 -9.79 24.57 -8.19
N GLN A 118 -9.51 23.79 -9.24
CA GLN A 118 -9.55 24.23 -10.64
C GLN A 118 -10.98 24.27 -11.19
N ASN A 119 -11.74 23.19 -10.96
CA ASN A 119 -12.98 22.94 -11.68
C ASN A 119 -14.26 23.30 -10.89
N THR A 120 -14.14 23.78 -9.65
CA THR A 120 -15.31 24.07 -8.80
C THR A 120 -15.13 25.34 -7.96
N GLU A 121 -16.24 25.91 -7.54
CA GLU A 121 -16.30 27.03 -6.58
C GLU A 121 -16.32 26.59 -5.11
N MET A 122 -16.08 25.30 -4.84
CA MET A 122 -16.06 24.75 -3.47
C MET A 122 -15.10 25.54 -2.58
N LYS A 123 -15.51 25.81 -1.36
CA LYS A 123 -14.63 26.44 -0.37
C LYS A 123 -13.57 25.45 0.12
N THR A 124 -12.46 25.97 0.62
CA THR A 124 -11.33 25.14 1.07
C THR A 124 -11.72 24.07 2.12
N TYR A 125 -12.68 24.38 3.01
CA TYR A 125 -13.14 23.42 4.00
C TYR A 125 -14.00 22.30 3.38
N GLU A 126 -14.82 22.62 2.36
CA GLU A 126 -15.62 21.63 1.62
C GLU A 126 -14.73 20.69 0.84
N ILE A 127 -13.64 21.21 0.23
CA ILE A 127 -12.64 20.41 -0.46
C ILE A 127 -11.91 19.51 0.53
N SER A 128 -11.56 20.04 1.71
CA SER A 128 -10.91 19.27 2.78
C SER A 128 -11.73 18.03 3.15
N GLU A 129 -13.02 18.20 3.41
CA GLU A 129 -13.95 17.11 3.70
C GLU A 129 -14.09 16.13 2.52
N ALA A 130 -14.24 16.67 1.30
CA ALA A 130 -14.42 15.86 0.08
C ALA A 130 -13.21 14.97 -0.24
N VAL A 131 -12.00 15.34 0.20
CA VAL A 131 -10.78 14.52 0.03
C VAL A 131 -10.44 13.70 1.29
N GLY A 132 -11.31 13.65 2.28
CA GLY A 132 -11.15 12.83 3.48
C GLY A 132 -10.22 13.42 4.55
N VAL A 133 -10.12 14.75 4.63
CA VAL A 133 -9.36 15.46 5.67
C VAL A 133 -10.33 16.33 6.48
N GLU A 134 -10.66 15.89 7.69
CA GLU A 134 -11.65 16.55 8.55
C GLU A 134 -11.22 17.97 9.00
N ASP A 135 -9.94 18.17 9.28
CA ASP A 135 -9.39 19.46 9.72
C ASP A 135 -8.88 20.29 8.52
N ALA A 136 -9.60 21.35 8.19
CA ALA A 136 -9.26 22.26 7.10
C ALA A 136 -7.94 23.04 7.32
N GLY A 137 -7.54 23.24 8.58
CA GLY A 137 -6.25 23.85 8.92
C GLY A 137 -5.08 22.89 8.64
N TYR A 138 -5.24 21.62 9.04
CA TYR A 138 -4.28 20.57 8.70
C TYR A 138 -4.22 20.36 7.18
N PHE A 139 -5.37 20.31 6.51
CA PHE A 139 -5.44 20.21 5.05
C PHE A 139 -4.62 21.32 4.36
N SER A 140 -4.83 22.58 4.77
CA SER A 140 -4.12 23.72 4.17
C SER A 140 -2.60 23.64 4.34
N LYS A 141 -2.14 23.18 5.52
CA LYS A 141 -0.70 22.97 5.79
C LYS A 141 -0.14 21.81 4.96
N MET A 142 -0.86 20.69 4.89
CA MET A 142 -0.51 19.52 4.10
C MET A 142 -0.44 19.88 2.61
N PHE A 143 -1.45 20.53 2.06
CA PHE A 143 -1.49 20.98 0.67
C PHE A 143 -0.30 21.89 0.35
N LYS A 144 -0.04 22.90 1.19
CA LYS A 144 1.11 23.81 1.01
C LYS A 144 2.46 23.07 1.11
N LYS A 145 2.59 22.09 1.99
CA LYS A 145 3.82 21.28 2.12
C LYS A 145 4.11 20.49 0.83
N ILE A 146 3.07 19.97 0.16
CA ILE A 146 3.22 19.13 -1.03
C ILE A 146 3.34 19.97 -2.29
N THR A 147 2.54 21.05 -2.42
CA THR A 147 2.45 21.86 -3.66
C THR A 147 3.31 23.13 -3.64
N GLY A 148 3.82 23.51 -2.47
CA GLY A 148 4.57 24.77 -2.27
C GLY A 148 3.68 26.00 -2.04
N VAL A 149 2.39 25.94 -2.32
CA VAL A 149 1.45 27.07 -2.19
C VAL A 149 0.19 26.68 -1.41
N SER A 150 -0.49 27.66 -0.83
CA SER A 150 -1.77 27.38 -0.16
C SER A 150 -2.88 27.06 -1.17
N PRO A 151 -3.97 26.36 -0.76
CA PRO A 151 -5.12 26.10 -1.63
C PRO A 151 -5.71 27.38 -2.26
N LYS A 152 -5.77 28.46 -1.48
CA LYS A 152 -6.26 29.77 -1.97
C LYS A 152 -5.34 30.39 -3.01
N GLU A 153 -4.03 30.31 -2.81
CA GLU A 153 -3.03 30.80 -3.79
C GLU A 153 -3.05 29.95 -5.06
N PHE A 154 -3.18 28.63 -4.92
CA PHE A 154 -3.29 27.70 -6.05
C PHE A 154 -4.49 28.08 -6.94
N ARG A 155 -5.70 28.21 -6.36
CA ARG A 155 -6.90 28.62 -7.11
C ARG A 155 -6.72 29.94 -7.84
N LYS A 156 -6.09 30.93 -7.20
CA LYS A 156 -5.86 32.23 -7.85
C LYS A 156 -4.93 32.14 -9.07
N ARG A 157 -3.90 31.30 -9.01
CA ARG A 157 -2.98 31.10 -10.14
C ARG A 157 -3.69 30.50 -11.32
N GLU A 158 -4.42 29.42 -11.11
CA GLU A 158 -5.19 28.74 -12.16
C GLU A 158 -6.20 29.66 -12.86
N GLN A 159 -6.95 30.46 -12.08
CA GLN A 159 -7.91 31.44 -12.64
C GLN A 159 -7.24 32.57 -13.42
N HIS A 160 -5.97 32.85 -13.20
CA HIS A 160 -5.22 33.83 -14.00
C HIS A 160 -4.65 33.24 -15.29
N GLU A 161 -4.30 31.96 -15.29
CA GLU A 161 -3.79 31.25 -16.48
C GLU A 161 -4.88 30.99 -17.51
N GLU A 162 -6.14 30.76 -17.10
CA GLU A 162 -7.28 30.61 -18.02
C GLU A 162 -7.73 31.92 -18.72
N LYS A 163 -7.28 33.07 -18.22
CA LYS A 163 -7.68 34.38 -18.75
C LYS A 163 -6.66 35.02 -19.71
N ASN A 164 -5.52 34.37 -19.93
CA ASN A 164 -4.48 34.77 -20.86
C ASN A 164 -4.40 33.84 -22.05
#